data_ad254bc21c8157c3a0b597748698e153
#
_entry.id   ad254bc21c8157c3a0b597748698e153
#
_cell.length_a   1.000
_cell.length_b   1.000
_cell.length_c   1.000
_cell.angle_alpha   90.00
_cell.angle_beta   90.00
_cell.angle_gamma   90.00
#
_symmetry.space_group_name_H-M   'P 1'
#
loop_
_entity.id
_entity.type
_entity.pdbx_description
1 polymer ?
#
loop_
_entity_poly.entity_id
_entity_poly.type
_entity_poly.pdbx_seq_one_letter_code
_entity_poly.pdbx_strand_id
1 'polypeptide(L)'
;ATREVKDDIAETLRLQDPEIVITGFDRPNLYYRVETTRRKDAFVADYVRSHPGESGIIYCATRKNVDKLQELLTEYGFAATKYHAGLSAEARRKNQNDFIYDTAPVIVATNAFGMGIDKSNVRFVLHYNMPQSMENYYQEAGRAGRDGLPSQCVLLFSAQDVIINKFLLDKKDFAEMDDEEADLLRQRDLQRLQTMERYCQTTECLRNYILAYFGEHPTAPCGNCGSCNNDFDEVDMTDAAKWMINCVAELHGRYGKAILFGTLQGANRARLR
;
A
#
# COMPACT_ATOMS: atom_id res chain seq x y z
N ALA A 1 4.32 11.01 -12.59
CA ALA A 1 4.06 12.19 -11.77
C ALA A 1 2.61 12.64 -11.99
N THR A 2 1.93 13.11 -10.95
CA THR A 2 0.62 13.74 -11.07
C THR A 2 0.73 15.04 -11.87
N ARG A 3 -0.40 15.60 -12.34
CA ARG A 3 -0.38 16.84 -13.11
C ARG A 3 0.28 17.97 -12.33
N GLU A 4 -0.08 18.14 -11.05
CA GLU A 4 0.53 19.14 -10.16
C GLU A 4 2.05 19.02 -10.08
N VAL A 5 2.57 17.80 -9.92
CA VAL A 5 4.03 17.56 -9.84
C VAL A 5 4.73 17.86 -11.17
N LYS A 6 4.08 17.65 -12.31
CA LYS A 6 4.65 18.00 -13.62
C LYS A 6 4.76 19.51 -13.80
N ASP A 7 3.71 20.23 -13.42
CA ASP A 7 3.67 21.70 -13.49
C ASP A 7 4.72 22.30 -12.55
N ASP A 8 4.84 21.78 -11.31
CA ASP A 8 5.84 22.17 -10.33
C ASP A 8 7.29 21.89 -10.81
N ILE A 9 7.54 20.75 -11.45
CA ILE A 9 8.86 20.45 -12.03
C ILE A 9 9.23 21.47 -13.11
N ALA A 10 8.31 21.79 -14.02
CA ALA A 10 8.55 22.75 -15.09
C ALA A 10 8.86 24.15 -14.54
N GLU A 11 8.09 24.57 -13.52
CA GLU A 11 8.27 25.86 -12.85
C GLU A 11 9.56 25.92 -12.02
N THR A 12 9.78 24.95 -11.15
CA THR A 12 10.97 24.89 -10.27
C THR A 12 12.28 24.84 -11.05
N LEU A 13 12.33 24.06 -12.14
CA LEU A 13 13.49 23.99 -13.02
C LEU A 13 13.57 25.12 -14.04
N ARG A 14 12.55 26.02 -14.07
CA ARG A 14 12.48 27.16 -15.01
C ARG A 14 12.68 26.72 -16.46
N LEU A 15 12.07 25.59 -16.83
CA LEU A 15 12.18 25.06 -18.18
C LEU A 15 11.49 26.00 -19.17
N GLN A 16 12.17 26.33 -20.27
CA GLN A 16 11.63 27.15 -21.35
C GLN A 16 11.18 26.22 -22.48
N ASP A 17 9.88 26.27 -22.81
CA ASP A 17 9.26 25.46 -23.87
C ASP A 17 9.64 23.96 -23.80
N PRO A 18 9.45 23.28 -22.64
CA PRO A 18 9.86 21.90 -22.50
C PRO A 18 8.98 20.98 -23.36
N GLU A 19 9.60 20.02 -24.05
CA GLU A 19 8.87 18.90 -24.64
C GLU A 19 8.48 17.92 -23.52
N ILE A 20 7.16 17.78 -23.28
CA ILE A 20 6.62 16.91 -22.24
C ILE A 20 6.12 15.62 -22.88
N VAL A 21 6.84 14.51 -22.70
CA VAL A 21 6.44 13.18 -23.16
C VAL A 21 5.86 12.37 -21.99
N ILE A 22 4.64 11.88 -22.17
CA ILE A 22 3.93 11.06 -21.19
C ILE A 22 3.67 9.68 -21.81
N THR A 23 4.26 8.63 -21.24
CA THR A 23 4.13 7.25 -21.74
C THR A 23 2.97 6.48 -21.09
N GLY A 24 2.17 7.13 -20.21
CA GLY A 24 1.09 6.49 -19.46
C GLY A 24 1.57 5.79 -18.17
N PHE A 25 0.58 5.35 -17.38
CA PHE A 25 0.80 4.66 -16.10
C PHE A 25 0.42 3.18 -16.17
N ASP A 26 -0.17 2.72 -17.27
CA ASP A 26 -0.58 1.33 -17.38
C ASP A 26 0.61 0.37 -17.48
N ARG A 27 0.54 -0.68 -16.69
CA ARG A 27 1.49 -1.77 -16.64
C ARG A 27 0.71 -3.08 -16.80
N PRO A 28 0.35 -3.48 -18.03
CA PRO A 28 -0.55 -4.61 -18.28
C PRO A 28 0.00 -5.96 -17.82
N ASN A 29 1.31 -6.08 -17.65
CA ASN A 29 1.98 -7.28 -17.15
C ASN A 29 1.93 -7.43 -15.63
N LEU A 30 1.46 -6.42 -14.87
CA LEU A 30 1.35 -6.50 -13.41
C LEU A 30 -0.04 -6.96 -12.98
N TYR A 31 -0.11 -7.97 -12.14
CA TYR A 31 -1.33 -8.43 -11.50
C TYR A 31 -1.44 -7.81 -10.10
N TYR A 32 -2.39 -6.91 -9.90
CA TYR A 32 -2.63 -6.26 -8.62
C TYR A 32 -3.63 -7.06 -7.78
N ARG A 33 -3.30 -7.28 -6.49
CA ARG A 33 -4.15 -8.00 -5.56
C ARG A 33 -4.06 -7.38 -4.17
N VAL A 34 -5.20 -7.24 -3.50
CA VAL A 34 -5.30 -6.85 -2.09
C VAL A 34 -5.83 -8.04 -1.28
N GLU A 35 -5.13 -8.38 -0.21
CA GLU A 35 -5.48 -9.46 0.69
C GLU A 35 -5.73 -8.93 2.10
N THR A 36 -6.91 -9.20 2.64
CA THR A 36 -7.22 -8.89 4.03
C THR A 36 -6.92 -10.09 4.91
N THR A 37 -5.84 -10.02 5.68
CA THR A 37 -5.45 -11.10 6.57
C THR A 37 -4.89 -10.59 7.90
N ARG A 38 -5.18 -11.32 8.99
CA ARG A 38 -4.55 -11.13 10.30
C ARG A 38 -3.27 -11.96 10.47
N ARG A 39 -3.05 -12.96 9.60
CA ARG A 39 -1.93 -13.91 9.66
C ARG A 39 -0.90 -13.57 8.58
N LYS A 40 -0.43 -12.32 8.57
CA LYS A 40 0.48 -11.81 7.53
C LYS A 40 1.79 -12.61 7.43
N ASP A 41 2.37 -12.99 8.56
CA ASP A 41 3.63 -13.77 8.60
C ASP A 41 3.46 -15.11 7.87
N ALA A 42 2.40 -15.85 8.19
CA ALA A 42 2.10 -17.14 7.56
C ALA A 42 1.80 -16.96 6.06
N PHE A 43 1.03 -15.92 5.71
CA PHE A 43 0.75 -15.63 4.30
C PHE A 43 2.04 -15.40 3.50
N VAL A 44 2.97 -14.58 4.02
CA VAL A 44 4.24 -14.30 3.35
C VAL A 44 5.07 -15.58 3.17
N ALA A 45 5.19 -16.40 4.22
CA ALA A 45 5.94 -17.66 4.14
C ALA A 45 5.35 -18.63 3.11
N ASP A 46 4.02 -18.77 3.09
CA ASP A 46 3.31 -19.62 2.14
C ASP A 46 3.42 -19.06 0.71
N TYR A 47 3.37 -17.75 0.57
CA TYR A 47 3.53 -17.08 -0.71
C TYR A 47 4.93 -17.32 -1.30
N VAL A 48 6.00 -17.09 -0.53
CA VAL A 48 7.38 -17.34 -0.97
C VAL A 48 7.58 -18.82 -1.30
N ARG A 49 6.99 -19.72 -0.51
CA ARG A 49 7.05 -21.18 -0.76
C ARG A 49 6.41 -21.59 -2.07
N SER A 50 5.32 -20.92 -2.46
CA SER A 50 4.60 -21.20 -3.72
C SER A 50 5.26 -20.58 -4.96
N HIS A 51 6.31 -19.74 -4.78
CA HIS A 51 7.06 -19.08 -5.86
C HIS A 51 8.57 -19.41 -5.75
N PRO A 52 8.95 -20.69 -5.84
CA PRO A 52 10.34 -21.12 -5.64
C PRO A 52 11.25 -20.57 -6.73
N GLY A 53 12.37 -19.96 -6.33
CA GLY A 53 13.37 -19.40 -7.25
C GLY A 53 12.98 -18.08 -7.90
N GLU A 54 11.79 -17.55 -7.63
CA GLU A 54 11.38 -16.25 -8.14
C GLU A 54 11.99 -15.12 -7.31
N SER A 55 12.45 -14.08 -8.00
CA SER A 55 12.97 -12.88 -7.36
C SER A 55 11.83 -11.97 -6.89
N GLY A 56 11.86 -11.54 -5.62
CA GLY A 56 10.79 -10.76 -5.04
C GLY A 56 11.23 -9.75 -3.98
N ILE A 57 10.44 -8.68 -3.85
CA ILE A 57 10.64 -7.63 -2.86
C ILE A 57 9.46 -7.63 -1.90
N ILE A 58 9.74 -7.61 -0.58
CA ILE A 58 8.71 -7.51 0.45
C ILE A 58 8.89 -6.21 1.21
N TYR A 59 7.95 -5.29 1.06
CA TYR A 59 7.98 -3.99 1.73
C TYR A 59 7.28 -4.01 3.09
N CYS A 60 7.98 -3.52 4.12
CA CYS A 60 7.47 -3.35 5.48
C CYS A 60 7.52 -1.88 5.91
N ALA A 61 6.55 -1.45 6.72
CA ALA A 61 6.49 -0.08 7.24
C ALA A 61 7.58 0.24 8.27
N THR A 62 8.13 -0.76 8.98
CA THR A 62 9.10 -0.55 10.07
C THR A 62 10.32 -1.46 9.93
N ARG A 63 11.47 -0.97 10.45
CA ARG A 63 12.71 -1.76 10.53
C ARG A 63 12.52 -3.05 11.31
N LYS A 64 11.77 -2.99 12.42
CA LYS A 64 11.46 -4.16 13.26
C LYS A 64 10.71 -5.24 12.47
N ASN A 65 9.77 -4.88 11.62
CA ASN A 65 9.07 -5.85 10.77
C ASN A 65 9.99 -6.44 9.71
N VAL A 66 10.91 -5.63 9.16
CA VAL A 66 11.92 -6.11 8.21
C VAL A 66 12.80 -7.18 8.85
N ASP A 67 13.37 -6.90 10.04
CA ASP A 67 14.23 -7.83 10.75
C ASP A 67 13.50 -9.14 11.08
N LYS A 68 12.32 -9.01 11.73
CA LYS A 68 11.50 -10.16 12.11
C LYS A 68 11.13 -11.05 10.92
N LEU A 69 10.67 -10.43 9.81
CA LEU A 69 10.19 -11.19 8.67
C LEU A 69 11.34 -11.86 7.90
N GLN A 70 12.49 -11.20 7.80
CA GLN A 70 13.68 -11.80 7.19
C GLN A 70 14.20 -12.99 8.01
N GLU A 71 14.24 -12.87 9.35
CA GLU A 71 14.59 -13.97 10.24
C GLU A 71 13.65 -15.16 10.07
N LEU A 72 12.33 -14.92 10.09
CA LEU A 72 11.31 -15.94 9.87
C LEU A 72 11.47 -16.66 8.52
N LEU A 73 11.71 -15.93 7.45
CA LEU A 73 11.92 -16.53 6.13
C LEU A 73 13.19 -17.40 6.11
N THR A 74 14.26 -16.95 6.78
CA THR A 74 15.51 -17.71 6.90
C THR A 74 15.32 -18.98 7.73
N GLU A 75 14.57 -18.92 8.83
CA GLU A 75 14.22 -20.10 9.65
C GLU A 75 13.42 -21.14 8.86
N TYR A 76 12.58 -20.69 7.92
CA TYR A 76 11.87 -21.59 7.00
C TYR A 76 12.72 -22.09 5.82
N GLY A 77 14.01 -21.74 5.78
CA GLY A 77 14.96 -22.22 4.78
C GLY A 77 14.95 -21.42 3.47
N PHE A 78 14.29 -20.24 3.44
CA PHE A 78 14.33 -19.39 2.26
C PHE A 78 15.59 -18.51 2.24
N ALA A 79 16.24 -18.40 1.08
CA ALA A 79 17.34 -17.46 0.88
C ALA A 79 16.77 -16.02 0.80
N ALA A 80 16.74 -15.34 1.93
CA ALA A 80 16.19 -13.99 2.06
C ALA A 80 17.20 -13.04 2.71
N THR A 81 17.32 -11.84 2.15
CA THR A 81 18.13 -10.76 2.69
C THR A 81 17.26 -9.57 3.13
N LYS A 82 17.85 -8.54 3.75
CA LYS A 82 17.11 -7.38 4.25
C LYS A 82 17.75 -6.05 3.93
N TYR A 83 16.91 -4.99 3.88
CA TYR A 83 17.40 -3.63 3.64
C TYR A 83 16.59 -2.58 4.39
N HIS A 84 17.23 -1.79 5.23
CA HIS A 84 16.66 -0.60 5.87
C HIS A 84 17.75 0.38 6.32
N ALA A 85 17.40 1.63 6.58
CA ALA A 85 18.32 2.68 6.94
C ALA A 85 19.10 2.47 8.26
N GLY A 86 18.67 1.53 9.12
CA GLY A 86 19.38 1.16 10.35
C GLY A 86 20.58 0.23 10.15
N LEU A 87 20.76 -0.35 8.97
CA LEU A 87 21.93 -1.16 8.65
C LEU A 87 23.15 -0.29 8.33
N SER A 88 24.36 -0.82 8.57
CA SER A 88 25.60 -0.17 8.11
C SER A 88 25.62 -0.03 6.58
N ALA A 89 26.40 0.93 6.07
CA ALA A 89 26.54 1.10 4.64
C ALA A 89 27.08 -0.16 3.93
N GLU A 90 28.01 -0.86 4.60
CA GLU A 90 28.56 -2.12 4.10
C GLU A 90 27.50 -3.23 4.04
N ALA A 91 26.72 -3.42 5.12
CA ALA A 91 25.64 -4.40 5.15
C ALA A 91 24.56 -4.09 4.09
N ARG A 92 24.20 -2.82 3.92
CA ARG A 92 23.24 -2.41 2.87
C ARG A 92 23.75 -2.77 1.48
N ARG A 93 25.02 -2.46 1.18
CA ARG A 93 25.64 -2.77 -0.11
C ARG A 93 25.71 -4.28 -0.35
N LYS A 94 26.14 -5.05 0.66
CA LYS A 94 26.21 -6.52 0.58
C LYS A 94 24.82 -7.10 0.30
N ASN A 95 23.83 -6.75 1.10
CA ASN A 95 22.47 -7.29 1.00
C ASN A 95 21.80 -6.92 -0.32
N GLN A 96 22.05 -5.70 -0.82
CA GLN A 96 21.60 -5.28 -2.14
C GLN A 96 22.24 -6.09 -3.26
N ASN A 97 23.54 -6.37 -3.17
CA ASN A 97 24.24 -7.20 -4.15
C ASN A 97 23.72 -8.66 -4.11
N ASP A 98 23.53 -9.22 -2.90
CA ASP A 98 22.98 -10.56 -2.74
C ASP A 98 21.61 -10.68 -3.46
N PHE A 99 20.78 -9.63 -3.39
CA PHE A 99 19.50 -9.59 -4.11
C PHE A 99 19.67 -9.38 -5.62
N ILE A 100 20.54 -8.45 -6.05
CA ILE A 100 20.74 -8.15 -7.48
C ILE A 100 21.28 -9.38 -8.23
N TYR A 101 22.20 -10.12 -7.62
CA TYR A 101 22.85 -11.29 -8.23
C TYR A 101 22.19 -12.63 -7.89
N ASP A 102 20.94 -12.60 -7.40
CA ASP A 102 20.13 -13.78 -7.05
C ASP A 102 20.75 -14.75 -6.05
N THR A 103 21.77 -14.32 -5.28
CA THR A 103 22.29 -15.07 -4.12
C THR A 103 21.22 -15.18 -3.02
N ALA A 104 20.42 -14.13 -2.86
CA ALA A 104 19.19 -14.10 -2.07
C ALA A 104 18.06 -13.55 -2.93
N PRO A 105 17.25 -14.39 -3.59
CA PRO A 105 16.21 -13.95 -4.52
C PRO A 105 15.10 -13.13 -3.84
N VAL A 106 14.94 -13.22 -2.52
CA VAL A 106 13.95 -12.44 -1.76
C VAL A 106 14.64 -11.37 -0.91
N ILE A 107 14.16 -10.14 -1.00
CA ILE A 107 14.59 -9.06 -0.12
C ILE A 107 13.42 -8.50 0.67
N VAL A 108 13.59 -8.39 1.99
CA VAL A 108 12.64 -7.72 2.89
C VAL A 108 13.17 -6.33 3.21
N ALA A 109 12.38 -5.29 2.95
CA ALA A 109 12.89 -3.93 3.02
C ALA A 109 11.87 -2.90 3.53
N THR A 110 12.36 -1.74 3.99
CA THR A 110 11.54 -0.55 4.09
C THR A 110 11.56 0.21 2.76
N ASN A 111 10.75 1.28 2.64
CA ASN A 111 10.73 2.20 1.49
C ASN A 111 12.11 2.83 1.18
N ALA A 112 13.09 2.75 2.10
CA ALA A 112 14.47 3.16 1.84
C ALA A 112 15.16 2.31 0.76
N PHE A 113 14.63 1.11 0.47
CA PHE A 113 15.12 0.26 -0.61
C PHE A 113 14.41 0.60 -1.90
N GLY A 114 15.17 1.02 -2.88
CA GLY A 114 14.57 1.16 -4.21
C GLY A 114 15.13 2.28 -5.05
N MET A 115 15.63 3.39 -4.50
CA MET A 115 16.29 4.39 -5.31
C MET A 115 17.56 3.79 -5.94
N GLY A 116 17.61 3.79 -7.30
CA GLY A 116 18.75 3.23 -8.04
C GLY A 116 18.80 1.71 -8.17
N ILE A 117 17.74 0.98 -7.80
CA ILE A 117 17.66 -0.47 -8.04
C ILE A 117 17.09 -0.71 -9.43
N ASP A 118 17.93 -1.29 -10.28
CA ASP A 118 17.53 -1.72 -11.63
C ASP A 118 17.69 -3.24 -11.79
N LYS A 119 16.75 -3.98 -11.17
CA LYS A 119 16.60 -5.42 -11.35
C LYS A 119 15.33 -5.67 -12.16
N SER A 120 15.47 -6.16 -13.38
CA SER A 120 14.36 -6.30 -14.33
C SER A 120 13.47 -7.52 -14.06
N ASN A 121 14.04 -8.60 -13.51
CA ASN A 121 13.40 -9.90 -13.33
C ASN A 121 12.70 -10.08 -11.98
N VAL A 122 12.24 -9.01 -11.33
CA VAL A 122 11.45 -9.10 -10.10
C VAL A 122 10.05 -9.65 -10.44
N ARG A 123 9.73 -10.85 -9.95
CA ARG A 123 8.44 -11.52 -10.24
C ARG A 123 7.33 -11.14 -9.32
N PHE A 124 7.64 -10.72 -8.09
CA PHE A 124 6.62 -10.20 -7.18
C PHE A 124 7.11 -9.06 -6.33
N VAL A 125 6.19 -8.16 -6.02
CA VAL A 125 6.31 -7.16 -4.97
C VAL A 125 5.17 -7.37 -3.99
N LEU A 126 5.52 -7.65 -2.72
CA LEU A 126 4.58 -7.86 -1.66
C LEU A 126 4.67 -6.73 -0.64
N HIS A 127 3.56 -6.06 -0.38
CA HIS A 127 3.46 -5.07 0.69
C HIS A 127 2.91 -5.74 1.96
N TYR A 128 3.79 -5.97 2.94
CA TYR A 128 3.42 -6.53 4.24
C TYR A 128 2.54 -5.57 5.05
N ASN A 129 2.75 -4.26 4.87
CA ASN A 129 1.90 -3.20 5.41
C ASN A 129 1.39 -2.30 4.28
N MET A 130 0.23 -1.70 4.47
CA MET A 130 -0.32 -0.70 3.56
C MET A 130 0.64 0.50 3.45
N PRO A 131 1.06 0.91 2.24
CA PRO A 131 1.82 2.13 2.01
C PRO A 131 1.07 3.39 2.47
N GLN A 132 1.77 4.51 2.63
CA GLN A 132 1.16 5.77 3.08
C GLN A 132 0.37 6.48 1.98
N SER A 133 0.67 6.21 0.70
CA SER A 133 0.00 6.84 -0.43
C SER A 133 0.00 5.96 -1.67
N MET A 134 -0.84 6.31 -2.64
CA MET A 134 -0.90 5.65 -3.95
C MET A 134 0.39 5.82 -4.74
N GLU A 135 1.07 6.96 -4.61
CA GLU A 135 2.35 7.21 -5.27
C GLU A 135 3.42 6.26 -4.76
N ASN A 136 3.54 6.10 -3.43
CA ASN A 136 4.49 5.18 -2.83
C ASN A 136 4.19 3.74 -3.29
N TYR A 137 2.91 3.34 -3.21
CA TYR A 137 2.47 2.02 -3.69
C TYR A 137 2.85 1.79 -5.15
N TYR A 138 2.52 2.73 -6.04
CA TYR A 138 2.81 2.61 -7.46
C TYR A 138 4.31 2.52 -7.77
N GLN A 139 5.13 3.35 -7.11
CA GLN A 139 6.59 3.32 -7.26
C GLN A 139 7.19 1.98 -6.81
N GLU A 140 6.72 1.45 -5.69
CA GLU A 140 7.20 0.20 -5.11
C GLU A 140 6.72 -1.01 -5.92
N ALA A 141 5.43 -1.08 -6.23
CA ALA A 141 4.83 -2.11 -7.08
C ALA A 141 5.42 -2.12 -8.50
N GLY A 142 5.71 -0.94 -9.04
CA GLY A 142 6.29 -0.75 -10.38
C GLY A 142 7.70 -1.32 -10.55
N ARG A 143 8.34 -1.83 -9.48
CA ARG A 143 9.62 -2.55 -9.55
C ARG A 143 9.44 -3.98 -10.06
N ALA A 144 8.24 -4.54 -9.96
CA ALA A 144 7.94 -5.83 -10.55
C ALA A 144 7.90 -5.76 -12.09
N GLY A 145 8.34 -6.83 -12.73
CA GLY A 145 8.18 -7.06 -14.17
C GLY A 145 8.69 -5.95 -15.09
N ARG A 146 9.82 -5.34 -14.80
CA ARG A 146 10.42 -4.32 -15.70
C ARG A 146 10.84 -4.87 -17.04
N ASP A 147 11.04 -6.17 -17.12
CA ASP A 147 11.29 -6.92 -18.36
C ASP A 147 10.02 -7.19 -19.19
N GLY A 148 8.86 -6.72 -18.74
CA GLY A 148 7.56 -6.93 -19.41
C GLY A 148 6.92 -8.28 -19.13
N LEU A 149 7.57 -9.19 -18.40
CA LEU A 149 6.99 -10.50 -18.08
C LEU A 149 5.94 -10.38 -16.96
N PRO A 150 4.96 -11.31 -16.93
CA PRO A 150 3.92 -11.32 -15.88
C PRO A 150 4.53 -11.29 -14.48
N SER A 151 4.00 -10.43 -13.63
CA SER A 151 4.49 -10.24 -12.27
C SER A 151 3.36 -9.85 -11.33
N GLN A 152 3.49 -10.16 -10.04
CA GLN A 152 2.44 -9.98 -9.06
C GLN A 152 2.76 -8.83 -8.09
N CYS A 153 1.74 -8.03 -7.79
CA CYS A 153 1.78 -6.95 -6.79
C CYS A 153 0.71 -7.25 -5.74
N VAL A 154 1.14 -7.82 -4.60
CA VAL A 154 0.24 -8.26 -3.53
C VAL A 154 0.35 -7.29 -2.35
N LEU A 155 -0.79 -6.77 -1.89
CA LEU A 155 -0.85 -5.88 -0.73
C LEU A 155 -1.63 -6.57 0.39
N LEU A 156 -0.99 -6.74 1.56
CA LEU A 156 -1.63 -7.26 2.75
C LEU A 156 -2.20 -6.12 3.57
N PHE A 157 -3.52 -6.02 3.57
CA PHE A 157 -4.25 -4.97 4.29
C PHE A 157 -4.77 -5.45 5.63
N SER A 158 -4.69 -4.58 6.63
CA SER A 158 -5.41 -4.69 7.90
C SER A 158 -5.75 -3.30 8.43
N ALA A 159 -6.83 -3.18 9.21
CA ALA A 159 -7.19 -1.90 9.84
C ALA A 159 -6.09 -1.34 10.76
N GLN A 160 -5.21 -2.20 11.28
CA GLN A 160 -4.05 -1.79 12.07
C GLN A 160 -3.04 -0.99 11.25
N ASP A 161 -2.93 -1.24 9.93
CA ASP A 161 -2.01 -0.48 9.07
C ASP A 161 -2.41 1.00 8.98
N VAL A 162 -3.71 1.31 8.99
CA VAL A 162 -4.23 2.69 9.00
C VAL A 162 -3.81 3.40 10.28
N ILE A 163 -3.92 2.72 11.44
CA ILE A 163 -3.52 3.26 12.74
C ILE A 163 -2.02 3.53 12.79
N ILE A 164 -1.21 2.57 12.30
CA ILE A 164 0.25 2.71 12.23
C ILE A 164 0.63 3.90 11.35
N ASN A 165 0.03 4.01 10.16
CA ASN A 165 0.33 5.09 9.23
C ASN A 165 -0.09 6.47 9.80
N LYS A 166 -1.26 6.60 10.44
CA LYS A 166 -1.65 7.83 11.14
C LYS A 166 -0.64 8.22 12.21
N PHE A 167 -0.24 7.26 13.04
CA PHE A 167 0.79 7.52 14.06
C PHE A 167 2.14 7.95 13.47
N LEU A 168 2.54 7.40 12.31
CA LEU A 168 3.77 7.82 11.62
C LEU A 168 3.64 9.23 11.03
N LEU A 169 2.46 9.60 10.53
CA LEU A 169 2.18 10.96 10.05
C LEU A 169 2.20 11.98 11.20
N ASP A 170 1.59 11.65 12.34
CA ASP A 170 1.59 12.51 13.52
C ASP A 170 2.99 12.77 14.10
N LYS A 171 3.94 11.87 13.83
CA LYS A 171 5.36 11.98 14.24
C LYS A 171 6.24 12.73 13.24
N LYS A 172 5.71 13.15 12.09
CA LYS A 172 6.50 13.97 11.16
C LYS A 172 6.84 15.31 11.85
N ASP A 173 8.11 15.66 11.77
CA ASP A 173 8.61 16.92 12.28
C ASP A 173 8.40 18.00 11.22
N PHE A 174 7.69 19.06 11.60
CA PHE A 174 7.42 20.24 10.80
C PHE A 174 8.00 21.50 11.46
N ALA A 175 8.98 21.34 12.37
CA ALA A 175 9.52 22.44 13.19
C ALA A 175 10.15 23.59 12.38
N GLU A 176 10.51 23.38 11.11
CA GLU A 176 11.07 24.39 10.24
C GLU A 176 10.02 25.14 9.38
N MET A 177 8.73 24.77 9.52
CA MET A 177 7.62 25.33 8.74
C MET A 177 6.73 26.22 9.63
N ASP A 178 5.99 27.14 9.01
CA ASP A 178 4.95 27.84 9.74
C ASP A 178 3.72 26.92 10.00
N ASP A 179 2.87 27.33 10.94
CA ASP A 179 1.73 26.50 11.39
C ASP A 179 0.71 26.25 10.26
N GLU A 180 0.49 27.22 9.37
CA GLU A 180 -0.47 27.08 8.26
C GLU A 180 0.06 26.10 7.19
N GLU A 181 1.32 26.18 6.87
CA GLU A 181 1.98 25.27 5.92
C GLU A 181 2.04 23.84 6.48
N ALA A 182 2.39 23.69 7.75
CA ALA A 182 2.41 22.41 8.45
C ALA A 182 1.03 21.73 8.45
N ASP A 183 -0.03 22.50 8.75
CA ASP A 183 -1.40 21.98 8.73
C ASP A 183 -1.89 21.59 7.33
N LEU A 184 -1.55 22.36 6.30
CA LEU A 184 -1.85 22.03 4.92
C LEU A 184 -1.18 20.70 4.49
N LEU A 185 0.08 20.51 4.85
CA LEU A 185 0.80 19.27 4.57
C LEU A 185 0.22 18.07 5.33
N ARG A 186 -0.16 18.23 6.59
CA ARG A 186 -0.84 17.19 7.37
C ARG A 186 -2.16 16.78 6.72
N GLN A 187 -2.96 17.76 6.28
CA GLN A 187 -4.24 17.48 5.59
C GLN A 187 -4.02 16.73 4.27
N ARG A 188 -3.03 17.12 3.48
CA ARG A 188 -2.65 16.43 2.23
C ARG A 188 -2.22 14.99 2.50
N ASP A 189 -1.37 14.77 3.48
CA ASP A 189 -0.90 13.43 3.85
C ASP A 189 -2.06 12.55 4.34
N LEU A 190 -2.99 13.09 5.13
CA LEU A 190 -4.19 12.37 5.56
C LEU A 190 -5.12 12.03 4.39
N GLN A 191 -5.29 12.93 3.42
CA GLN A 191 -6.07 12.66 2.21
C GLN A 191 -5.44 11.54 1.36
N ARG A 192 -4.11 11.56 1.19
CA ARG A 192 -3.37 10.50 0.49
C ARG A 192 -3.52 9.15 1.19
N LEU A 193 -3.42 9.13 2.52
CA LEU A 193 -3.63 7.93 3.31
C LEU A 193 -5.07 7.38 3.17
N GLN A 194 -6.09 8.26 3.21
CA GLN A 194 -7.48 7.87 3.00
C GLN A 194 -7.72 7.30 1.60
N THR A 195 -7.08 7.86 0.58
CA THR A 195 -7.18 7.34 -0.79
C THR A 195 -6.56 5.95 -0.90
N MET A 196 -5.41 5.72 -0.24
CA MET A 196 -4.77 4.42 -0.18
C MET A 196 -5.62 3.39 0.60
N GLU A 197 -6.27 3.81 1.68
CA GLU A 197 -7.21 2.97 2.44
C GLU A 197 -8.42 2.57 1.57
N ARG A 198 -8.99 3.51 0.81
CA ARG A 198 -10.10 3.22 -0.13
C ARG A 198 -9.67 2.25 -1.22
N TYR A 199 -8.47 2.40 -1.77
CA TYR A 199 -7.90 1.43 -2.70
C TYR A 199 -7.85 0.01 -2.12
N CYS A 200 -7.46 -0.13 -0.84
CA CYS A 200 -7.40 -1.43 -0.18
C CYS A 200 -8.78 -2.05 0.09
N GLN A 201 -9.84 -1.27 0.07
CA GLN A 201 -11.21 -1.70 0.40
C GLN A 201 -12.15 -1.73 -0.80
N THR A 202 -11.68 -1.27 -1.97
CA THR A 202 -12.53 -1.22 -3.17
C THR A 202 -12.81 -2.62 -3.72
N THR A 203 -14.01 -2.80 -4.25
CA THR A 203 -14.41 -3.94 -5.08
C THR A 203 -14.25 -3.64 -6.57
N GLU A 204 -13.97 -2.38 -6.94
CA GLU A 204 -13.74 -1.97 -8.31
C GLU A 204 -12.40 -2.49 -8.84
N CYS A 205 -12.20 -2.41 -10.15
CA CYS A 205 -10.96 -2.80 -10.80
C CYS A 205 -9.74 -2.08 -10.20
N LEU A 206 -8.84 -2.83 -9.54
CA LEU A 206 -7.66 -2.26 -8.87
C LEU A 206 -6.74 -1.51 -9.82
N ARG A 207 -6.55 -2.00 -11.04
CA ARG A 207 -5.75 -1.33 -12.06
C ARG A 207 -6.38 0.00 -12.47
N ASN A 208 -7.69 0.01 -12.75
CA ASN A 208 -8.40 1.24 -13.13
C ASN A 208 -8.38 2.28 -12.01
N TYR A 209 -8.45 1.84 -10.75
CA TYR A 209 -8.32 2.73 -9.61
C TYR A 209 -6.95 3.45 -9.59
N ILE A 210 -5.86 2.71 -9.85
CA ILE A 210 -4.50 3.28 -9.96
C ILE A 210 -4.45 4.26 -11.13
N LEU A 211 -4.93 3.88 -12.31
CA LEU A 211 -4.90 4.70 -13.51
C LEU A 211 -5.71 6.00 -13.33
N ALA A 212 -6.92 5.89 -12.76
CA ALA A 212 -7.76 7.04 -12.45
C ALA A 212 -7.10 8.01 -11.45
N TYR A 213 -6.39 7.49 -10.46
CA TYR A 213 -5.63 8.31 -9.53
C TYR A 213 -4.57 9.18 -10.23
N PHE A 214 -3.93 8.65 -11.27
CA PHE A 214 -2.93 9.37 -12.06
C PHE A 214 -3.51 10.15 -13.25
N GLY A 215 -4.85 10.21 -13.36
CA GLY A 215 -5.56 11.01 -14.37
C GLY A 215 -5.82 10.28 -15.69
N GLU A 216 -5.70 8.96 -15.72
CA GLU A 216 -6.14 8.12 -16.83
C GLU A 216 -7.53 7.54 -16.53
N HIS A 217 -8.41 7.48 -17.52
CA HIS A 217 -9.79 7.03 -17.33
C HIS A 217 -10.14 5.86 -18.26
N PRO A 218 -9.69 4.63 -17.92
CA PRO A 218 -10.05 3.44 -18.69
C PRO A 218 -11.56 3.19 -18.59
N THR A 219 -12.16 2.79 -19.70
CA THR A 219 -13.61 2.63 -19.84
C THR A 219 -14.12 1.23 -19.50
N ALA A 220 -13.21 0.25 -19.34
CA ALA A 220 -13.56 -1.13 -19.04
C ALA A 220 -12.67 -1.70 -17.94
N PRO A 221 -13.15 -2.67 -17.15
CA PRO A 221 -12.32 -3.42 -16.20
C PRO A 221 -11.15 -4.11 -16.89
N CYS A 222 -10.02 -4.23 -16.20
CA CYS A 222 -8.80 -4.77 -16.80
C CYS A 222 -8.80 -6.30 -17.02
N GLY A 223 -9.71 -7.04 -16.40
CA GLY A 223 -9.78 -8.50 -16.44
C GLY A 223 -8.55 -9.22 -15.84
N ASN A 224 -7.58 -8.47 -15.28
CA ASN A 224 -6.30 -9.00 -14.79
C ASN A 224 -5.89 -8.34 -13.47
N CYS A 225 -6.77 -8.40 -12.46
CA CYS A 225 -6.48 -7.99 -11.09
C CYS A 225 -7.36 -8.77 -10.11
N GLY A 226 -7.03 -8.70 -8.82
CA GLY A 226 -7.76 -9.44 -7.78
C GLY A 226 -9.25 -9.14 -7.75
N SER A 227 -9.65 -7.87 -7.92
CA SER A 227 -11.08 -7.52 -7.94
C SER A 227 -11.80 -8.01 -9.20
N CYS A 228 -11.15 -7.95 -10.37
CA CYS A 228 -11.77 -8.45 -11.62
C CYS A 228 -11.93 -9.97 -11.65
N ASN A 229 -11.09 -10.70 -10.92
CA ASN A 229 -11.06 -12.16 -10.89
C ASN A 229 -11.74 -12.75 -9.63
N ASN A 230 -12.32 -11.91 -8.77
CA ASN A 230 -13.12 -12.33 -7.63
C ASN A 230 -14.60 -12.15 -7.96
N ASP A 231 -15.40 -13.17 -7.58
CA ASP A 231 -16.83 -13.05 -7.51
C ASP A 231 -17.18 -12.43 -6.14
N PHE A 232 -17.74 -11.22 -6.16
CA PHE A 232 -18.27 -10.58 -4.96
C PHE A 232 -19.76 -10.87 -4.86
N ASP A 233 -20.18 -11.40 -3.71
CA ASP A 233 -21.59 -11.50 -3.39
C ASP A 233 -22.14 -10.10 -3.05
N GLU A 234 -23.07 -9.62 -3.85
CA GLU A 234 -23.80 -8.39 -3.54
C GLU A 234 -24.86 -8.67 -2.48
N VAL A 235 -24.79 -7.97 -1.37
CA VAL A 235 -25.77 -8.06 -0.29
C VAL A 235 -26.52 -6.74 -0.19
N ASP A 236 -27.86 -6.78 -0.32
CA ASP A 236 -28.69 -5.61 -0.09
C ASP A 236 -28.64 -5.20 1.39
N MET A 237 -27.98 -4.10 1.68
CA MET A 237 -27.84 -3.51 3.01
C MET A 237 -28.78 -2.34 3.24
N THR A 238 -29.77 -2.11 2.37
CA THR A 238 -30.65 -0.94 2.40
C THR A 238 -31.39 -0.82 3.74
N ASP A 239 -31.96 -1.88 4.25
CA ASP A 239 -32.68 -1.84 5.54
C ASP A 239 -31.74 -1.70 6.73
N ALA A 240 -30.60 -2.39 6.71
CA ALA A 240 -29.57 -2.24 7.74
C ALA A 240 -29.02 -0.78 7.77
N ALA A 241 -28.83 -0.17 6.60
CA ALA A 241 -28.41 1.23 6.48
C ALA A 241 -29.49 2.18 7.06
N LYS A 242 -30.78 1.98 6.72
CA LYS A 242 -31.89 2.76 7.29
C LYS A 242 -31.94 2.66 8.82
N TRP A 243 -31.81 1.45 9.37
CA TRP A 243 -31.80 1.26 10.83
C TRP A 243 -30.61 1.95 11.48
N MET A 244 -29.44 1.90 10.85
CA MET A 244 -28.25 2.57 11.36
C MET A 244 -28.41 4.09 11.34
N ILE A 245 -28.92 4.66 10.25
CA ILE A 245 -29.19 6.11 10.11
C ILE A 245 -30.22 6.56 11.17
N ASN A 246 -31.33 5.83 11.32
CA ASN A 246 -32.34 6.17 12.33
C ASN A 246 -31.77 6.09 13.74
N CYS A 247 -30.98 5.07 14.07
CA CYS A 247 -30.34 4.94 15.36
C CYS A 247 -29.37 6.11 15.65
N VAL A 248 -28.58 6.54 14.65
CA VAL A 248 -27.71 7.72 14.78
C VAL A 248 -28.53 8.99 15.02
N ALA A 249 -29.64 9.15 14.32
CA ALA A 249 -30.54 10.30 14.48
C ALA A 249 -31.17 10.33 15.87
N GLU A 250 -31.69 9.20 16.36
CA GLU A 250 -32.27 9.06 17.73
C GLU A 250 -31.23 9.32 18.83
N LEU A 251 -30.00 8.88 18.62
CA LEU A 251 -28.88 9.13 19.53
C LEU A 251 -28.26 10.53 19.37
N HIS A 252 -28.83 11.39 18.50
CA HIS A 252 -28.37 12.74 18.20
C HIS A 252 -26.86 12.85 17.88
N GLY A 253 -26.25 11.80 17.33
CA GLY A 253 -24.83 11.76 16.99
C GLY A 253 -23.86 11.85 18.18
N ARG A 254 -24.35 11.73 19.44
CA ARG A 254 -23.54 11.97 20.65
C ARG A 254 -22.70 10.77 21.08
N TYR A 255 -22.94 9.61 20.51
CA TYR A 255 -22.32 8.37 20.97
C TYR A 255 -21.44 7.74 19.91
N GLY A 256 -20.33 7.14 20.35
CA GLY A 256 -19.41 6.44 19.46
C GLY A 256 -19.96 5.10 18.94
N LYS A 257 -19.30 4.54 17.93
CA LYS A 257 -19.71 3.32 17.21
C LYS A 257 -20.01 2.11 18.12
N ALA A 258 -19.30 1.97 19.25
CA ALA A 258 -19.52 0.83 20.17
C ALA A 258 -20.90 0.87 20.84
N ILE A 259 -21.43 2.05 21.13
CA ILE A 259 -22.79 2.24 21.67
C ILE A 259 -23.81 2.05 20.56
N LEU A 260 -23.58 2.63 19.37
CA LEU A 260 -24.43 2.47 18.21
C LEU A 260 -24.65 0.98 17.89
N PHE A 261 -23.57 0.21 17.76
CA PHE A 261 -23.67 -1.24 17.49
C PHE A 261 -24.36 -2.00 18.64
N GLY A 262 -24.04 -1.63 19.88
CA GLY A 262 -24.71 -2.23 21.04
C GLY A 262 -26.23 -1.98 21.03
N THR A 263 -26.67 -0.79 20.66
CA THR A 263 -28.11 -0.44 20.55
C THR A 263 -28.76 -1.23 19.43
N LEU A 264 -28.17 -1.30 18.26
CA LEU A 264 -28.69 -2.03 17.10
C LEU A 264 -28.78 -3.56 17.35
N GLN A 265 -27.88 -4.09 18.19
CA GLN A 265 -27.88 -5.51 18.58
C GLN A 265 -28.78 -5.81 19.79
N GLY A 266 -29.46 -4.82 20.35
CA GLY A 266 -30.27 -4.99 21.57
C GLY A 266 -29.42 -5.36 22.80
N ALA A 267 -28.15 -4.96 22.86
CA ALA A 267 -27.25 -5.35 23.94
C ALA A 267 -27.68 -4.71 25.28
N ASN A 268 -27.91 -5.52 26.28
CA ASN A 268 -28.30 -5.08 27.64
C ASN A 268 -27.04 -4.64 28.43
N ARG A 269 -26.54 -3.44 28.15
CA ARG A 269 -25.39 -2.84 28.85
C ARG A 269 -25.83 -1.61 29.67
N ALA A 270 -25.23 -1.38 30.85
CA ALA A 270 -25.57 -0.28 31.74
C ALA A 270 -25.51 1.12 31.10
N ARG A 271 -24.72 1.30 30.05
CA ARG A 271 -24.62 2.55 29.27
C ARG A 271 -25.63 2.71 28.15
N LEU A 272 -26.48 1.70 27.92
CA LEU A 272 -27.54 1.68 26.90
C LEU A 272 -28.93 1.77 27.56
N ARG A 273 -28.99 1.89 28.87
CA ARG A 273 -30.16 2.20 29.70
C ARG A 273 -30.10 3.68 30.06
#